data_15821e282d0d3e8578e7895319b38293
#
_entry.id   15821e282d0d3e8578e7895319b38293
#
_cell.length_a   1.000
_cell.length_b   1.000
_cell.length_c   1.000
_cell.angle_alpha   90.00
_cell.angle_beta   90.00
_cell.angle_gamma   90.00
#
_symmetry.space_group_name_H-M   'P 1'
#
loop_
_entity.id
_entity.type
_entity.pdbx_description
1 polymer ?
#
loop_
_entity_poly.entity_id
_entity_poly.type
_entity_poly.pdbx_seq_one_letter_code
_entity_poly.pdbx_strand_id
1 'polypeptide(L)'
;MEIKINTPSQIVSVKPIVLSAPGRGEDLLVKVSAPTIGRDLPIIVFSHGSGSSLDGYGPLVDFWAAHGFVVIQPTHLDSRAVGLPKDDPRVPGIWRSRVEDMKLILDQLDLLESVVPGLSGRLDRSRIATAGHSFGGQTAGNLLGLRVLNPETKKEEDLSDSRIKAGVLFATAGQGGDNLTPFAAEKMPQLNVSFEHMTTPSLVIVGDQDYIPQKYQLTVRGPEWMTDPYFLSPGAESLLSLFGAEHSLGGIPGYEVKETTDENPEQVALIQQVTWAYLRHALDIEHANWSAVQKTLSESFNSLGRLESK
;
A
#
# COMPACT_ATOMS: atom_id res chain seq x y z
N MET A 1 -20.48 3.11 18.98
CA MET A 1 -20.84 1.78 18.42
C MET A 1 -19.54 1.09 18.08
N GLU A 2 -19.32 -0.09 18.63
CA GLU A 2 -18.04 -0.81 18.47
C GLU A 2 -17.99 -1.42 17.05
N ILE A 3 -16.87 -1.25 16.35
CA ILE A 3 -16.63 -1.91 15.06
C ILE A 3 -16.56 -3.41 15.34
N LYS A 4 -17.48 -4.19 14.79
CA LYS A 4 -17.53 -5.64 14.98
C LYS A 4 -16.56 -6.31 14.00
N ILE A 5 -15.31 -6.45 14.41
CA ILE A 5 -14.34 -7.27 13.69
C ILE A 5 -14.65 -8.74 13.96
N ASN A 6 -14.59 -9.57 12.93
CA ASN A 6 -14.74 -11.03 13.10
C ASN A 6 -13.62 -11.60 13.96
N THR A 7 -13.89 -12.71 14.65
CA THR A 7 -12.88 -13.43 15.42
C THR A 7 -11.69 -13.79 14.53
N PRO A 8 -10.44 -13.52 14.95
CA PRO A 8 -9.27 -13.84 14.16
C PRO A 8 -9.12 -15.34 13.92
N SER A 9 -8.80 -15.71 12.70
CA SER A 9 -8.46 -17.08 12.34
C SER A 9 -6.98 -17.33 12.56
N GLN A 10 -6.61 -18.60 12.72
CA GLN A 10 -5.21 -19.00 12.54
C GLN A 10 -4.78 -18.71 11.12
N ILE A 11 -3.51 -18.33 10.94
CA ILE A 11 -2.92 -18.04 9.63
C ILE A 11 -1.83 -19.04 9.27
N VAL A 12 -1.67 -19.26 7.98
CA VAL A 12 -0.51 -19.90 7.39
C VAL A 12 0.27 -18.85 6.60
N SER A 13 1.59 -18.77 6.81
CA SER A 13 2.47 -17.90 6.05
C SER A 13 3.57 -18.74 5.40
N VAL A 14 3.73 -18.62 4.08
CA VAL A 14 4.76 -19.31 3.31
C VAL A 14 5.69 -18.29 2.69
N LYS A 15 6.98 -18.41 2.97
CA LYS A 15 8.06 -17.56 2.44
C LYS A 15 9.43 -18.26 2.45
N PRO A 16 10.34 -17.96 1.53
CA PRO A 16 10.05 -17.30 0.27
C PRO A 16 9.40 -18.27 -0.73
N ILE A 17 8.45 -17.76 -1.50
CA ILE A 17 8.03 -18.40 -2.75
C ILE A 17 8.76 -17.66 -3.87
N VAL A 18 9.34 -18.41 -4.81
CA VAL A 18 10.13 -17.86 -5.90
C VAL A 18 9.28 -17.80 -7.16
N LEU A 19 9.08 -16.61 -7.70
CA LEU A 19 8.45 -16.39 -9.00
C LEU A 19 9.51 -16.07 -10.04
N SER A 20 9.56 -16.86 -11.11
CA SER A 20 10.52 -16.61 -12.20
C SER A 20 10.24 -15.28 -12.88
N ALA A 21 11.27 -14.42 -12.95
CA ALA A 21 11.19 -13.07 -13.48
C ALA A 21 12.41 -12.73 -14.36
N PRO A 22 12.61 -13.41 -15.51
CA PRO A 22 13.84 -13.30 -16.30
C PRO A 22 14.15 -11.87 -16.78
N GLY A 23 13.13 -11.06 -17.04
CA GLY A 23 13.30 -9.66 -17.45
C GLY A 23 13.74 -8.72 -16.32
N ARG A 24 13.62 -9.16 -15.07
CA ARG A 24 13.97 -8.39 -13.86
C ARG A 24 15.47 -8.51 -13.51
N GLY A 25 16.13 -9.55 -14.02
CA GLY A 25 17.52 -9.88 -13.69
C GLY A 25 17.70 -10.76 -12.45
N GLU A 26 16.68 -10.89 -11.63
CA GLU A 26 16.60 -11.77 -10.45
C GLU A 26 15.16 -12.23 -10.28
N ASP A 27 14.96 -13.44 -9.77
CA ASP A 27 13.62 -13.95 -9.48
C ASP A 27 12.94 -13.13 -8.38
N LEU A 28 11.62 -13.03 -8.43
CA LEU A 28 10.84 -12.32 -7.44
C LEU A 28 10.53 -13.21 -6.24
N LEU A 29 10.99 -12.80 -5.07
CA LEU A 29 10.66 -13.47 -3.81
C LEU A 29 9.36 -12.89 -3.25
N VAL A 30 8.41 -13.75 -2.91
CA VAL A 30 7.13 -13.34 -2.32
C VAL A 30 6.82 -14.13 -1.05
N LYS A 31 6.02 -13.51 -0.17
CA LYS A 31 5.38 -14.12 0.99
C LYS A 31 3.88 -14.13 0.76
N VAL A 32 3.24 -15.26 1.07
CA VAL A 32 1.78 -15.36 1.10
C VAL A 32 1.35 -15.67 2.53
N SER A 33 0.46 -14.85 3.08
CA SER A 33 -0.18 -15.06 4.38
C SER A 33 -1.69 -15.20 4.17
N ALA A 34 -2.28 -16.28 4.69
CA ALA A 34 -3.68 -16.62 4.46
C ALA A 34 -4.34 -17.20 5.71
N PRO A 35 -5.66 -17.01 5.91
CA PRO A 35 -6.39 -17.72 6.97
C PRO A 35 -6.45 -19.21 6.67
N THR A 36 -6.38 -20.04 7.70
CA THR A 36 -6.47 -21.50 7.55
C THR A 36 -7.88 -21.99 7.20
N ILE A 37 -8.88 -21.15 7.38
CA ILE A 37 -10.31 -21.43 7.11
C ILE A 37 -10.92 -20.38 6.16
N GLY A 38 -12.11 -20.64 5.66
CA GLY A 38 -12.86 -19.74 4.76
C GLY A 38 -12.74 -20.12 3.29
N ARG A 39 -13.61 -19.56 2.47
CA ARG A 39 -13.65 -19.67 1.00
C ARG A 39 -13.90 -18.30 0.40
N ASP A 40 -13.69 -18.17 -0.89
CA ASP A 40 -13.88 -16.90 -1.62
C ASP A 40 -13.12 -15.76 -0.94
N LEU A 41 -11.83 -16.06 -0.61
CA LEU A 41 -10.97 -15.15 0.14
C LEU A 41 -10.50 -14.02 -0.77
N PRO A 42 -10.80 -12.76 -0.42
CA PRO A 42 -10.30 -11.59 -1.14
C PRO A 42 -8.78 -11.48 -0.97
N ILE A 43 -8.14 -10.85 -1.95
CA ILE A 43 -6.68 -10.78 -2.05
C ILE A 43 -6.23 -9.34 -1.82
N ILE A 44 -5.16 -9.15 -1.05
CA ILE A 44 -4.41 -7.90 -0.93
C ILE A 44 -2.99 -8.14 -1.45
N VAL A 45 -2.58 -7.41 -2.49
CA VAL A 45 -1.17 -7.37 -2.89
C VAL A 45 -0.55 -6.11 -2.27
N PHE A 46 0.41 -6.30 -1.35
CA PHE A 46 0.98 -5.24 -0.54
C PHE A 46 2.40 -4.91 -0.97
N SER A 47 2.65 -3.62 -1.31
CA SER A 47 3.97 -3.11 -1.68
C SER A 47 4.63 -2.38 -0.50
N HIS A 48 5.80 -2.85 -0.08
CA HIS A 48 6.57 -2.30 1.03
C HIS A 48 7.19 -0.92 0.72
N GLY A 49 7.56 -0.15 1.74
CA GLY A 49 8.33 1.08 1.62
C GLY A 49 9.75 0.85 1.09
N SER A 50 10.45 1.93 0.72
CA SER A 50 11.80 1.85 0.18
C SER A 50 12.75 1.11 1.12
N GLY A 51 13.50 0.16 0.59
CA GLY A 51 14.50 -0.61 1.32
C GLY A 51 13.96 -1.70 2.26
N SER A 52 12.63 -1.84 2.43
CA SER A 52 11.98 -2.90 3.18
C SER A 52 11.88 -4.20 2.35
N SER A 53 11.18 -5.22 2.84
CA SER A 53 11.08 -6.52 2.18
C SER A 53 9.73 -7.21 2.44
N LEU A 54 9.59 -8.44 1.97
CA LEU A 54 8.45 -9.32 2.28
C LEU A 54 8.30 -9.66 3.79
N ASP A 55 9.28 -9.33 4.61
CA ASP A 55 9.27 -9.59 6.05
C ASP A 55 8.71 -8.44 6.88
N GLY A 56 8.62 -7.24 6.29
CA GLY A 56 8.05 -6.08 6.94
C GLY A 56 6.53 -6.11 7.05
N TYR A 57 6.00 -5.10 7.75
CA TYR A 57 4.56 -4.82 7.86
C TYR A 57 3.73 -5.92 8.53
N GLY A 58 4.36 -6.74 9.37
CA GLY A 58 3.67 -7.77 10.16
C GLY A 58 2.39 -7.26 10.85
N PRO A 59 2.40 -6.09 11.54
CA PRO A 59 1.21 -5.57 12.19
C PRO A 59 -0.03 -5.47 11.30
N LEU A 60 0.13 -5.10 10.02
CA LEU A 60 -0.99 -5.02 9.06
C LEU A 60 -1.28 -6.36 8.40
N VAL A 61 -0.25 -7.03 7.89
CA VAL A 61 -0.37 -8.23 7.08
C VAL A 61 -0.97 -9.40 7.87
N ASP A 62 -0.47 -9.63 9.08
CA ASP A 62 -0.95 -10.71 9.93
C ASP A 62 -2.38 -10.43 10.43
N PHE A 63 -2.70 -9.15 10.69
CA PHE A 63 -4.05 -8.75 11.03
C PHE A 63 -5.02 -9.02 9.87
N TRP A 64 -4.73 -8.54 8.65
CA TRP A 64 -5.61 -8.77 7.51
C TRP A 64 -5.77 -10.26 7.20
N ALA A 65 -4.67 -11.01 7.26
CA ALA A 65 -4.72 -12.46 7.04
C ALA A 65 -5.58 -13.17 8.10
N ALA A 66 -5.43 -12.81 9.38
CA ALA A 66 -6.26 -13.38 10.46
C ALA A 66 -7.76 -13.01 10.31
N HIS A 67 -8.06 -11.91 9.61
CA HIS A 67 -9.42 -11.40 9.45
C HIS A 67 -10.01 -11.60 8.04
N GLY A 68 -9.51 -12.61 7.32
CA GLY A 68 -10.18 -13.16 6.15
C GLY A 68 -9.63 -12.73 4.80
N PHE A 69 -8.46 -12.11 4.72
CA PHE A 69 -7.79 -11.78 3.46
C PHE A 69 -6.62 -12.73 3.18
N VAL A 70 -6.31 -12.95 1.91
CA VAL A 70 -5.01 -13.48 1.51
C VAL A 70 -4.12 -12.29 1.18
N VAL A 71 -2.98 -12.18 1.88
CA VAL A 71 -2.04 -11.08 1.70
C VAL A 71 -0.77 -11.58 1.04
N ILE A 72 -0.37 -10.93 -0.06
CA ILE A 72 0.81 -11.29 -0.85
C ILE A 72 1.78 -10.12 -0.86
N GLN A 73 3.03 -10.37 -0.42
CA GLN A 73 4.08 -9.37 -0.30
C GLN A 73 5.29 -9.75 -1.13
N PRO A 74 5.74 -8.93 -2.09
CA PRO A 74 7.03 -9.12 -2.76
C PRO A 74 8.21 -8.57 -1.95
N THR A 75 9.43 -8.96 -2.35
CA THR A 75 10.67 -8.23 -2.09
C THR A 75 11.11 -7.54 -3.38
N HIS A 76 10.93 -6.22 -3.45
CA HIS A 76 11.30 -5.42 -4.61
C HIS A 76 12.82 -5.23 -4.74
N LEU A 77 13.31 -4.83 -5.92
CA LEU A 77 14.74 -4.68 -6.22
C LEU A 77 15.46 -3.67 -5.32
N ASP A 78 14.77 -2.63 -4.85
CA ASP A 78 15.34 -1.64 -3.93
C ASP A 78 15.42 -2.10 -2.47
N SER A 79 14.97 -3.31 -2.17
CA SER A 79 15.10 -3.89 -0.83
C SER A 79 16.55 -4.02 -0.42
N ARG A 80 16.83 -3.68 0.85
CA ARG A 80 18.17 -3.93 1.43
C ARG A 80 18.52 -5.42 1.44
N ALA A 81 17.52 -6.30 1.46
CA ALA A 81 17.72 -7.75 1.40
C ALA A 81 18.23 -8.21 0.03
N VAL A 82 17.90 -7.50 -1.05
CA VAL A 82 18.44 -7.74 -2.41
C VAL A 82 19.87 -7.22 -2.51
N GLY A 83 20.14 -6.06 -1.89
CA GLY A 83 21.49 -5.48 -1.87
C GLY A 83 21.96 -4.92 -3.22
N LEU A 84 21.05 -4.42 -4.04
CA LEU A 84 21.36 -3.85 -5.35
C LEU A 84 22.36 -2.67 -5.20
N PRO A 85 23.50 -2.64 -5.93
CA PRO A 85 24.41 -1.51 -5.92
C PRO A 85 23.73 -0.20 -6.36
N LYS A 86 24.13 0.94 -5.78
CA LYS A 86 23.53 2.25 -6.10
C LYS A 86 23.74 2.69 -7.55
N ASP A 87 24.79 2.21 -8.19
CA ASP A 87 25.18 2.47 -9.57
C ASP A 87 24.70 1.38 -10.54
N ASP A 88 23.91 0.43 -10.08
CA ASP A 88 23.29 -0.59 -10.94
C ASP A 88 22.40 0.09 -11.99
N PRO A 89 22.52 -0.29 -13.28
CA PRO A 89 21.75 0.31 -14.37
C PRO A 89 20.23 0.15 -14.21
N ARG A 90 19.74 -0.75 -13.36
CA ARG A 90 18.31 -0.94 -13.07
C ARG A 90 17.74 0.11 -12.12
N VAL A 91 18.59 0.81 -11.35
CA VAL A 91 18.15 1.76 -10.30
C VAL A 91 17.17 2.82 -10.83
N PRO A 92 17.38 3.48 -11.99
CA PRO A 92 16.43 4.46 -12.51
C PRO A 92 15.05 3.89 -12.88
N GLY A 93 14.98 2.57 -13.17
CA GLY A 93 13.78 1.84 -13.55
C GLY A 93 13.05 1.13 -12.40
N ILE A 94 13.58 1.19 -11.18
CA ILE A 94 13.03 0.43 -10.03
C ILE A 94 11.54 0.71 -9.82
N TRP A 95 11.10 1.92 -9.94
CA TRP A 95 9.70 2.28 -9.75
C TRP A 95 8.75 1.54 -10.72
N ARG A 96 9.16 1.29 -11.97
CA ARG A 96 8.42 0.44 -12.92
C ARG A 96 8.52 -1.03 -12.54
N SER A 97 9.73 -1.51 -12.22
CA SER A 97 9.94 -2.90 -11.81
C SER A 97 9.05 -3.26 -10.61
N ARG A 98 8.83 -2.33 -9.68
CA ARG A 98 7.91 -2.54 -8.55
C ARG A 98 6.46 -2.80 -9.01
N VAL A 99 5.99 -2.04 -10.01
CA VAL A 99 4.65 -2.24 -10.57
C VAL A 99 4.58 -3.57 -11.34
N GLU A 100 5.62 -3.89 -12.09
CA GLU A 100 5.75 -5.17 -12.80
C GLU A 100 5.79 -6.36 -11.85
N ASP A 101 6.50 -6.24 -10.71
CA ASP A 101 6.49 -7.25 -9.63
C ASP A 101 5.06 -7.51 -9.12
N MET A 102 4.27 -6.45 -8.90
CA MET A 102 2.88 -6.59 -8.45
C MET A 102 2.01 -7.26 -9.52
N LYS A 103 2.18 -6.91 -10.81
CA LYS A 103 1.47 -7.54 -11.92
C LYS A 103 1.86 -9.00 -12.09
N LEU A 104 3.15 -9.32 -11.95
CA LEU A 104 3.63 -10.71 -11.99
C LEU A 104 2.99 -11.57 -10.88
N ILE A 105 2.82 -11.03 -9.68
CA ILE A 105 2.08 -11.71 -8.61
C ILE A 105 0.66 -12.04 -9.07
N LEU A 106 -0.05 -11.08 -9.67
CA LEU A 106 -1.41 -11.27 -10.16
C LEU A 106 -1.48 -12.30 -11.31
N ASP A 107 -0.44 -12.38 -12.13
CA ASP A 107 -0.33 -13.36 -13.22
C ASP A 107 -0.02 -14.78 -12.72
N GLN A 108 0.55 -14.89 -11.50
CA GLN A 108 1.00 -16.16 -10.91
C GLN A 108 0.11 -16.64 -9.75
N LEU A 109 -1.10 -16.12 -9.61
CA LEU A 109 -2.03 -16.52 -8.53
C LEU A 109 -2.30 -18.02 -8.49
N ASP A 110 -2.31 -18.71 -9.64
CA ASP A 110 -2.48 -20.18 -9.71
C ASP A 110 -1.34 -20.91 -9.01
N LEU A 111 -0.10 -20.50 -9.29
CA LEU A 111 1.08 -21.05 -8.63
C LEU A 111 1.05 -20.78 -7.13
N LEU A 112 0.82 -19.52 -6.75
CA LEU A 112 0.79 -19.10 -5.35
C LEU A 112 -0.27 -19.85 -4.55
N GLU A 113 -1.47 -20.01 -5.11
CA GLU A 113 -2.55 -20.78 -4.51
C GLU A 113 -2.20 -22.26 -4.35
N SER A 114 -1.48 -22.84 -5.31
CA SER A 114 -1.11 -24.25 -5.31
C SER A 114 -0.02 -24.61 -4.28
N VAL A 115 0.91 -23.69 -4.00
CA VAL A 115 2.06 -23.96 -3.12
C VAL A 115 1.80 -23.62 -1.66
N VAL A 116 0.72 -22.90 -1.35
CA VAL A 116 0.36 -22.58 0.04
C VAL A 116 -0.56 -23.67 0.60
N PRO A 117 -0.16 -24.35 1.69
CA PRO A 117 -0.94 -25.44 2.25
C PRO A 117 -2.38 -25.03 2.58
N GLY A 118 -3.33 -25.78 2.04
CA GLY A 118 -4.76 -25.57 2.30
C GLY A 118 -5.39 -24.35 1.61
N LEU A 119 -4.69 -23.65 0.70
CA LEU A 119 -5.23 -22.47 0.02
C LEU A 119 -5.93 -22.81 -1.31
N SER A 120 -5.62 -23.93 -1.93
CA SER A 120 -6.11 -24.34 -3.26
C SER A 120 -7.64 -24.25 -3.38
N GLY A 121 -8.14 -23.54 -4.41
CA GLY A 121 -9.56 -23.33 -4.70
C GLY A 121 -10.28 -22.41 -3.72
N ARG A 122 -9.55 -21.55 -3.01
CA ARG A 122 -10.13 -20.66 -1.99
C ARG A 122 -10.01 -19.16 -2.29
N LEU A 123 -9.26 -18.78 -3.32
CA LEU A 123 -9.11 -17.36 -3.70
C LEU A 123 -10.34 -16.82 -4.44
N ASP A 124 -10.76 -15.61 -4.08
CA ASP A 124 -11.68 -14.83 -4.90
C ASP A 124 -10.90 -13.83 -5.78
N ARG A 125 -10.68 -14.19 -7.03
CA ARG A 125 -9.93 -13.39 -8.00
C ARG A 125 -10.72 -12.20 -8.56
N SER A 126 -11.99 -12.09 -8.23
CA SER A 126 -12.81 -10.91 -8.56
C SER A 126 -12.66 -9.79 -7.53
N ARG A 127 -12.11 -10.10 -6.34
CA ARG A 127 -11.97 -9.22 -5.18
C ARG A 127 -10.50 -9.03 -4.81
N ILE A 128 -9.78 -8.25 -5.63
CA ILE A 128 -8.36 -7.97 -5.45
C ILE A 128 -8.18 -6.50 -5.10
N ALA A 129 -7.49 -6.24 -4.00
CA ALA A 129 -7.03 -4.91 -3.61
C ALA A 129 -5.51 -4.81 -3.67
N THR A 130 -5.02 -3.59 -3.82
CA THR A 130 -3.61 -3.25 -3.61
C THR A 130 -3.46 -2.35 -2.39
N ALA A 131 -2.35 -2.46 -1.70
CA ALA A 131 -2.00 -1.53 -0.63
C ALA A 131 -0.49 -1.29 -0.64
N GLY A 132 -0.06 -0.13 -0.13
CA GLY A 132 1.36 0.13 -0.07
C GLY A 132 1.70 1.36 0.77
N HIS A 133 2.91 1.36 1.32
CA HIS A 133 3.43 2.41 2.19
C HIS A 133 4.57 3.16 1.51
N SER A 134 4.56 4.50 1.62
CA SER A 134 5.66 5.34 1.11
C SER A 134 5.89 5.10 -0.39
N PHE A 135 7.06 4.67 -0.82
CA PHE A 135 7.33 4.27 -2.20
C PHE A 135 6.40 3.12 -2.67
N GLY A 136 6.03 2.21 -1.77
CA GLY A 136 5.00 1.21 -2.04
C GLY A 136 3.61 1.80 -2.23
N GLY A 137 3.31 2.92 -1.59
CA GLY A 137 2.08 3.68 -1.83
C GLY A 137 2.01 4.22 -3.25
N GLN A 138 3.12 4.76 -3.78
CA GLN A 138 3.20 5.13 -5.20
C GLN A 138 3.03 3.92 -6.12
N THR A 139 3.67 2.79 -5.79
CA THR A 139 3.51 1.53 -6.54
C THR A 139 2.05 1.09 -6.61
N ALA A 140 1.36 1.09 -5.45
CA ALA A 140 -0.06 0.79 -5.38
C ALA A 140 -0.90 1.82 -6.16
N GLY A 141 -0.58 3.11 -6.02
CA GLY A 141 -1.23 4.20 -6.77
C GLY A 141 -1.16 4.02 -8.29
N ASN A 142 -0.01 3.59 -8.83
CA ASN A 142 0.14 3.28 -10.25
C ASN A 142 -0.85 2.20 -10.71
N LEU A 143 -1.05 1.16 -9.92
CA LEU A 143 -2.03 0.11 -10.23
C LEU A 143 -3.48 0.60 -10.17
N LEU A 144 -3.75 1.67 -9.39
CA LEU A 144 -5.08 2.30 -9.26
C LEU A 144 -5.36 3.37 -10.32
N GLY A 145 -4.36 3.73 -11.14
CA GLY A 145 -4.49 4.72 -12.20
C GLY A 145 -3.73 6.03 -11.99
N LEU A 146 -2.91 6.15 -10.92
CA LEU A 146 -1.91 7.21 -10.82
C LEU A 146 -0.97 7.11 -12.02
N ARG A 147 -0.68 8.24 -12.66
CA ARG A 147 0.20 8.30 -13.82
C ARG A 147 1.48 9.06 -13.52
N VAL A 148 2.59 8.56 -14.05
CA VAL A 148 3.88 9.25 -14.03
C VAL A 148 4.01 10.07 -15.28
N LEU A 149 4.32 11.38 -15.12
CA LEU A 149 4.50 12.30 -16.23
C LEU A 149 5.98 12.43 -16.57
N ASN A 150 6.31 12.16 -17.83
CA ASN A 150 7.64 12.49 -18.34
C ASN A 150 7.80 14.01 -18.34
N PRO A 151 8.79 14.59 -17.66
CA PRO A 151 8.93 16.05 -17.53
C PRO A 151 9.23 16.76 -18.85
N GLU A 152 9.86 16.08 -19.82
CA GLU A 152 10.23 16.63 -21.11
C GLU A 152 9.10 16.55 -22.13
N THR A 153 8.54 15.33 -22.28
CA THR A 153 7.55 15.06 -23.34
C THR A 153 6.11 15.31 -22.89
N LYS A 154 5.88 15.48 -21.59
CA LYS A 154 4.56 15.57 -20.94
C LYS A 154 3.67 14.33 -21.21
N LYS A 155 4.25 13.23 -21.67
CA LYS A 155 3.51 11.99 -21.83
C LYS A 155 3.30 11.33 -20.48
N GLU A 156 2.08 10.86 -20.28
CA GLU A 156 1.68 10.09 -19.12
C GLU A 156 1.94 8.60 -19.35
N GLU A 157 2.43 7.93 -18.33
CA GLU A 157 2.59 6.48 -18.33
C GLU A 157 1.47 5.86 -17.49
N ASP A 158 0.62 5.08 -18.15
CA ASP A 158 -0.48 4.35 -17.52
C ASP A 158 -0.01 2.91 -17.18
N LEU A 159 0.08 2.62 -15.90
CA LEU A 159 0.46 1.29 -15.39
C LEU A 159 -0.68 0.64 -14.59
N SER A 160 -1.90 1.14 -14.73
CA SER A 160 -3.07 0.59 -14.04
C SER A 160 -3.32 -0.88 -14.38
N ASP A 161 -4.00 -1.58 -13.48
CA ASP A 161 -4.40 -2.97 -13.68
C ASP A 161 -5.88 -3.16 -13.31
N SER A 162 -6.69 -3.50 -14.30
CA SER A 162 -8.15 -3.62 -14.15
C SER A 162 -8.61 -4.74 -13.21
N ARG A 163 -7.71 -5.66 -12.84
CA ARG A 163 -7.97 -6.70 -11.83
C ARG A 163 -8.08 -6.11 -10.43
N ILE A 164 -7.43 -4.98 -10.16
CA ILE A 164 -7.48 -4.28 -8.88
C ILE A 164 -8.81 -3.52 -8.77
N LYS A 165 -9.53 -3.75 -7.68
CA LYS A 165 -10.86 -3.18 -7.43
C LYS A 165 -10.89 -2.14 -6.32
N ALA A 166 -9.88 -2.15 -5.44
CA ALA A 166 -9.76 -1.19 -4.35
C ALA A 166 -8.29 -0.97 -3.97
N GLY A 167 -8.01 0.11 -3.24
CA GLY A 167 -6.67 0.38 -2.74
C GLY A 167 -6.58 1.07 -1.39
N VAL A 168 -5.41 0.92 -0.74
CA VAL A 168 -5.06 1.69 0.45
C VAL A 168 -3.66 2.28 0.27
N LEU A 169 -3.56 3.58 0.35
CA LEU A 169 -2.32 4.34 0.19
C LEU A 169 -1.87 4.91 1.53
N PHE A 170 -0.74 4.42 2.06
CA PHE A 170 -0.16 4.87 3.32
C PHE A 170 1.01 5.81 3.07
N ALA A 171 0.94 7.04 3.57
CA ALA A 171 2.03 8.03 3.52
C ALA A 171 2.70 8.10 2.13
N THR A 172 1.89 8.10 1.07
CA THR A 172 2.38 8.15 -0.31
C THR A 172 2.65 9.58 -0.75
N ALA A 173 3.62 9.76 -1.66
CA ALA A 173 3.96 11.06 -2.23
C ALA A 173 2.75 11.74 -2.89
N GLY A 174 2.67 13.05 -2.75
CA GLY A 174 1.65 13.89 -3.40
C GLY A 174 2.01 14.23 -4.84
N GLN A 175 1.28 15.20 -5.40
CA GLN A 175 1.44 15.65 -6.79
C GLN A 175 2.84 16.22 -7.05
N GLY A 176 3.40 15.87 -8.20
CA GLY A 176 4.68 16.33 -8.68
C GLY A 176 4.67 17.76 -9.24
N GLY A 177 5.45 18.02 -10.30
CA GLY A 177 5.58 19.32 -10.92
C GLY A 177 6.26 20.34 -10.00
N ASP A 178 5.64 21.53 -9.86
CA ASP A 178 6.16 22.64 -9.04
C ASP A 178 6.20 22.36 -7.54
N ASN A 179 5.59 21.25 -7.09
CA ASN A 179 5.68 20.82 -5.69
C ASN A 179 7.00 20.10 -5.37
N LEU A 180 7.75 19.66 -6.38
CA LEU A 180 9.04 19.00 -6.19
C LEU A 180 10.17 20.00 -5.98
N THR A 181 11.14 19.63 -5.15
CA THR A 181 12.40 20.38 -5.11
C THR A 181 13.17 20.21 -6.44
N PRO A 182 14.11 21.11 -6.77
CA PRO A 182 14.98 20.91 -7.94
C PRO A 182 15.73 19.58 -7.92
N PHE A 183 16.14 19.13 -6.74
CA PHE A 183 16.79 17.83 -6.54
C PHE A 183 15.86 16.68 -6.91
N ALA A 184 14.64 16.67 -6.40
CA ALA A 184 13.69 15.60 -6.66
C ALA A 184 13.24 15.60 -8.14
N ALA A 185 13.01 16.78 -8.72
CA ALA A 185 12.64 16.90 -10.13
C ALA A 185 13.72 16.34 -11.08
N GLU A 186 15.00 16.51 -10.73
CA GLU A 186 16.13 16.00 -11.53
C GLU A 186 16.41 14.51 -11.26
N LYS A 187 16.45 14.08 -10.00
CA LYS A 187 16.93 12.76 -9.59
C LYS A 187 15.85 11.71 -9.42
N MET A 188 14.61 12.14 -9.25
CA MET A 188 13.47 11.27 -8.97
C MET A 188 12.27 11.59 -9.87
N PRO A 189 12.43 11.49 -11.21
CA PRO A 189 11.39 11.87 -12.15
C PRO A 189 10.09 11.08 -11.99
N GLN A 190 10.13 9.92 -11.36
CA GLN A 190 8.96 9.13 -11.01
C GLN A 190 8.05 9.81 -9.99
N LEU A 191 8.51 10.84 -9.27
CA LEU A 191 7.67 11.65 -8.38
C LEU A 191 6.85 12.71 -9.12
N ASN A 192 7.10 12.90 -10.42
CA ASN A 192 6.27 13.78 -11.24
C ASN A 192 4.99 13.05 -11.64
N VAL A 193 4.02 13.02 -10.74
CA VAL A 193 2.80 12.23 -10.86
C VAL A 193 1.55 13.09 -11.02
N SER A 194 0.52 12.50 -11.66
CA SER A 194 -0.86 13.01 -11.73
C SER A 194 -1.83 11.98 -11.17
N PHE A 195 -2.82 12.46 -10.42
CA PHE A 195 -3.89 11.65 -9.82
C PHE A 195 -5.20 11.71 -10.63
N GLU A 196 -5.29 12.47 -11.70
CA GLU A 196 -6.52 12.73 -12.46
C GLU A 196 -7.19 11.45 -13.00
N HIS A 197 -6.40 10.42 -13.26
CA HIS A 197 -6.86 9.14 -13.79
C HIS A 197 -6.95 8.02 -12.74
N MET A 198 -6.68 8.33 -11.48
CA MET A 198 -6.81 7.36 -10.38
C MET A 198 -8.28 7.26 -9.95
N THR A 199 -9.05 6.46 -10.69
CA THR A 199 -10.50 6.32 -10.52
C THR A 199 -10.92 5.10 -9.70
N THR A 200 -10.01 4.18 -9.43
CA THR A 200 -10.29 3.01 -8.59
C THR A 200 -10.51 3.44 -7.13
N PRO A 201 -11.57 2.93 -6.45
CA PRO A 201 -11.86 3.23 -5.06
C PRO A 201 -10.62 3.07 -4.17
N SER A 202 -10.31 4.11 -3.36
CA SER A 202 -9.14 4.06 -2.50
C SER A 202 -9.31 4.87 -1.20
N LEU A 203 -8.62 4.39 -0.15
CA LEU A 203 -8.44 5.05 1.13
C LEU A 203 -7.02 5.58 1.22
N VAL A 204 -6.88 6.85 1.59
CA VAL A 204 -5.59 7.50 1.83
C VAL A 204 -5.38 7.61 3.34
N ILE A 205 -4.18 7.27 3.84
CA ILE A 205 -3.82 7.35 5.26
C ILE A 205 -2.50 8.10 5.39
N VAL A 206 -2.49 9.15 6.22
CA VAL A 206 -1.33 10.04 6.41
C VAL A 206 -1.10 10.34 7.89
N GLY A 207 0.14 10.65 8.24
CA GLY A 207 0.50 11.26 9.52
C GLY A 207 0.63 12.78 9.39
N ASP A 208 0.11 13.54 10.33
CA ASP A 208 0.17 15.02 10.30
C ASP A 208 1.55 15.58 10.69
N GLN A 209 2.45 14.72 11.21
CA GLN A 209 3.83 15.03 11.55
C GLN A 209 4.86 14.32 10.64
N ASP A 210 4.43 13.86 9.46
CA ASP A 210 5.33 13.19 8.53
C ASP A 210 6.16 14.18 7.69
N TYR A 211 7.33 14.54 8.21
CA TYR A 211 8.30 15.41 7.54
C TYR A 211 9.39 14.64 6.76
N ILE A 212 9.20 13.34 6.52
CA ILE A 212 10.17 12.54 5.76
C ILE A 212 10.38 13.07 4.33
N PRO A 213 9.34 13.48 3.58
CA PRO A 213 9.55 14.05 2.25
C PRO A 213 10.44 15.31 2.26
N GLN A 214 10.29 16.18 3.26
CA GLN A 214 11.11 17.40 3.41
C GLN A 214 12.54 17.04 3.83
N LYS A 215 12.70 16.10 4.76
CA LYS A 215 14.01 15.61 5.23
C LYS A 215 14.86 15.05 4.07
N TYR A 216 14.21 14.38 3.12
CA TYR A 216 14.88 13.87 1.92
C TYR A 216 14.83 14.84 0.73
N GLN A 217 14.40 16.07 0.93
CA GLN A 217 14.31 17.11 -0.10
C GLN A 217 13.46 16.69 -1.31
N LEU A 218 12.35 16.00 -1.08
CA LEU A 218 11.48 15.55 -2.15
C LEU A 218 10.50 16.63 -2.58
N THR A 219 9.97 17.40 -1.62
CA THR A 219 8.96 18.41 -1.88
C THR A 219 9.29 19.73 -1.17
N VAL A 220 8.76 20.83 -1.72
CA VAL A 220 8.80 22.17 -1.10
C VAL A 220 7.64 22.41 -0.14
N ARG A 221 6.68 21.47 -0.08
CA ARG A 221 5.47 21.54 0.75
C ARG A 221 5.65 20.84 2.10
N GLY A 222 4.72 21.06 3.03
CA GLY A 222 4.65 20.38 4.32
C GLY A 222 4.08 18.95 4.25
N PRO A 223 3.78 18.34 5.43
CA PRO A 223 3.19 16.99 5.49
C PRO A 223 1.87 16.85 4.74
N GLU A 224 1.11 17.93 4.59
CA GLU A 224 -0.13 17.97 3.82
C GLU A 224 0.05 17.57 2.34
N TRP A 225 1.29 17.57 1.80
CA TRP A 225 1.57 17.09 0.45
C TRP A 225 1.10 15.65 0.24
N MET A 226 1.19 14.82 1.25
CA MET A 226 0.76 13.41 1.17
C MET A 226 -0.76 13.22 1.21
N THR A 227 -1.55 14.30 1.39
CA THR A 227 -3.01 14.25 1.25
C THR A 227 -3.49 14.43 -0.20
N ASP A 228 -2.60 14.86 -1.11
CA ASP A 228 -2.95 15.10 -2.51
C ASP A 228 -3.64 13.92 -3.22
N PRO A 229 -3.26 12.65 -2.97
CA PRO A 229 -3.99 11.52 -3.55
C PRO A 229 -5.49 11.55 -3.23
N TYR A 230 -5.88 11.97 -2.04
CA TYR A 230 -7.29 12.12 -1.69
C TYR A 230 -7.93 13.29 -2.43
N PHE A 231 -7.35 14.48 -2.38
CA PHE A 231 -7.99 15.68 -2.95
C PHE A 231 -8.01 15.69 -4.47
N LEU A 232 -7.00 15.12 -5.14
CA LEU A 232 -6.79 15.25 -6.58
C LEU A 232 -7.26 14.04 -7.39
N SER A 233 -7.54 12.87 -6.76
CA SER A 233 -8.02 11.72 -7.50
C SER A 233 -9.54 11.56 -7.40
N PRO A 234 -10.20 11.16 -8.50
CA PRO A 234 -11.63 10.86 -8.48
C PRO A 234 -11.98 9.63 -7.64
N GLY A 235 -11.09 8.64 -7.57
CA GLY A 235 -11.34 7.36 -6.91
C GLY A 235 -10.99 7.33 -5.42
N ALA A 236 -10.24 8.31 -4.89
CA ALA A 236 -9.97 8.34 -3.45
C ALA A 236 -11.20 8.87 -2.71
N GLU A 237 -11.87 7.97 -2.01
CA GLU A 237 -13.16 8.22 -1.35
C GLU A 237 -13.01 8.73 0.07
N SER A 238 -11.90 8.37 0.74
CA SER A 238 -11.70 8.71 2.15
C SER A 238 -10.24 8.99 2.48
N LEU A 239 -10.03 9.86 3.48
CA LEU A 239 -8.75 10.25 4.04
C LEU A 239 -8.77 10.05 5.56
N LEU A 240 -7.87 9.21 6.07
CA LEU A 240 -7.57 9.11 7.49
C LEU A 240 -6.30 9.91 7.81
N SER A 241 -6.44 10.99 8.56
CA SER A 241 -5.31 11.77 9.10
C SER A 241 -5.06 11.36 10.54
N LEU A 242 -3.87 10.85 10.84
CA LEU A 242 -3.44 10.43 12.17
C LEU A 242 -2.71 11.57 12.89
N PHE A 243 -3.15 11.91 14.10
CA PHE A 243 -2.60 13.02 14.86
C PHE A 243 -1.30 12.63 15.56
N GLY A 244 -0.25 13.43 15.36
CA GLY A 244 1.08 13.19 15.91
C GLY A 244 1.85 12.04 15.24
N ALA A 245 1.26 11.38 14.23
CA ALA A 245 1.94 10.31 13.54
C ALA A 245 2.96 10.85 12.52
N GLU A 246 4.11 10.21 12.49
CA GLU A 246 5.17 10.43 11.51
C GLU A 246 5.06 9.40 10.35
N HIS A 247 6.16 9.19 9.64
CA HIS A 247 6.17 8.33 8.44
C HIS A 247 5.83 6.85 8.70
N SER A 248 6.11 6.36 9.91
CA SER A 248 5.80 4.97 10.28
C SER A 248 4.35 4.76 10.70
N LEU A 249 3.52 5.83 10.76
CA LEU A 249 2.10 5.76 11.09
C LEU A 249 1.83 4.93 12.36
N GLY A 250 2.56 5.23 13.42
CA GLY A 250 2.46 4.53 14.71
C GLY A 250 3.19 3.18 14.76
N GLY A 251 3.93 2.79 13.70
CA GLY A 251 4.75 1.57 13.69
C GLY A 251 4.25 0.46 12.76
N ILE A 252 3.50 0.79 11.70
CA ILE A 252 3.02 -0.22 10.73
C ILE A 252 4.12 -1.03 10.05
N PRO A 253 5.38 -0.52 9.82
CA PRO A 253 6.45 -1.33 9.26
C PRO A 253 6.89 -2.49 10.16
N GLY A 254 6.63 -2.42 11.47
CA GLY A 254 7.03 -3.43 12.42
C GLY A 254 8.54 -3.50 12.63
N TYR A 255 9.05 -4.67 13.02
CA TYR A 255 10.44 -4.86 13.44
C TYR A 255 11.50 -4.72 12.34
N GLU A 256 11.12 -4.63 11.08
CA GLU A 256 12.08 -4.46 9.98
C GLU A 256 12.69 -3.05 9.94
N VAL A 257 11.96 -2.06 10.43
CA VAL A 257 12.45 -0.68 10.60
C VAL A 257 12.90 -0.49 12.04
N LYS A 258 14.21 -0.29 12.24
CA LYS A 258 14.84 -0.31 13.57
C LYS A 258 14.50 0.88 14.47
N GLU A 259 14.08 2.00 13.91
CA GLU A 259 13.87 3.24 14.66
C GLU A 259 12.64 3.96 14.10
N THR A 260 11.52 3.74 14.73
CA THR A 260 10.37 4.61 14.63
C THR A 260 10.37 5.55 15.84
N THR A 261 10.09 6.82 15.60
CA THR A 261 10.00 7.84 16.66
C THR A 261 8.56 8.09 17.09
N ASP A 262 7.61 7.47 16.39
CA ASP A 262 6.16 7.65 16.53
C ASP A 262 5.42 6.35 16.91
N GLU A 263 6.06 5.41 17.60
CA GLU A 263 5.41 4.16 17.97
C GLU A 263 4.14 4.39 18.82
N ASN A 264 3.01 3.99 18.27
CA ASN A 264 1.69 4.13 18.88
C ASN A 264 0.80 2.92 18.53
N PRO A 265 0.73 1.90 19.41
CA PRO A 265 -0.08 0.71 19.17
C PRO A 265 -1.58 0.99 18.97
N GLU A 266 -2.10 2.08 19.56
CA GLU A 266 -3.51 2.46 19.40
C GLU A 266 -3.77 3.00 17.99
N GLN A 267 -2.83 3.76 17.41
CA GLN A 267 -2.92 4.19 16.01
C GLN A 267 -2.80 2.99 15.05
N VAL A 268 -1.90 2.05 15.32
CA VAL A 268 -1.81 0.81 14.53
C VAL A 268 -3.13 0.03 14.58
N ALA A 269 -3.73 -0.11 15.77
CA ALA A 269 -5.03 -0.77 15.92
C ALA A 269 -6.15 -0.02 15.18
N LEU A 270 -6.13 1.31 15.20
CA LEU A 270 -7.08 2.13 14.42
C LEU A 270 -6.92 1.89 12.93
N ILE A 271 -5.69 1.91 12.41
CA ILE A 271 -5.39 1.63 10.99
C ILE A 271 -5.89 0.24 10.60
N GLN A 272 -5.62 -0.78 11.42
CA GLN A 272 -6.08 -2.15 11.18
C GLN A 272 -7.59 -2.22 11.02
N GLN A 273 -8.33 -1.61 11.93
CA GLN A 273 -9.80 -1.62 11.93
C GLN A 273 -10.38 -0.84 10.74
N VAL A 274 -9.86 0.36 10.48
CA VAL A 274 -10.31 1.23 9.40
C VAL A 274 -10.06 0.59 8.04
N THR A 275 -8.84 0.07 7.81
CA THR A 275 -8.48 -0.56 6.54
C THR A 275 -9.26 -1.86 6.30
N TRP A 276 -9.47 -2.67 7.33
CA TRP A 276 -10.27 -3.88 7.24
C TRP A 276 -11.72 -3.57 6.85
N ALA A 277 -12.34 -2.60 7.52
CA ALA A 277 -13.72 -2.20 7.23
C ALA A 277 -13.85 -1.58 5.83
N TYR A 278 -12.90 -0.72 5.46
CA TYR A 278 -12.86 -0.09 4.14
C TYR A 278 -12.71 -1.11 3.01
N LEU A 279 -11.73 -2.01 3.11
CA LEU A 279 -11.48 -3.00 2.07
C LEU A 279 -12.66 -3.96 1.88
N ARG A 280 -13.34 -4.35 2.97
CA ARG A 280 -14.56 -5.16 2.87
C ARG A 280 -15.70 -4.41 2.19
N HIS A 281 -15.82 -3.11 2.43
CA HIS A 281 -16.79 -2.27 1.76
C HIS A 281 -16.44 -2.11 0.27
N ALA A 282 -15.25 -1.68 -0.05
CA ALA A 282 -14.82 -1.38 -1.42
C ALA A 282 -14.73 -2.61 -2.33
N LEU A 283 -14.59 -3.81 -1.76
CA LEU A 283 -14.63 -5.10 -2.46
C LEU A 283 -16.01 -5.76 -2.46
N ASP A 284 -17.05 -5.03 -2.07
CA ASP A 284 -18.44 -5.50 -2.03
C ASP A 284 -18.64 -6.80 -1.22
N ILE A 285 -18.03 -6.85 -0.03
CA ILE A 285 -18.12 -7.98 0.89
C ILE A 285 -19.11 -7.64 2.02
N GLU A 286 -18.98 -6.43 2.59
CA GLU A 286 -19.79 -6.02 3.74
C GLU A 286 -19.69 -4.49 3.92
N HIS A 287 -20.83 -3.80 4.10
CA HIS A 287 -20.89 -2.33 4.14
C HIS A 287 -21.14 -1.75 5.54
N ALA A 288 -21.77 -2.52 6.45
CA ALA A 288 -22.24 -1.99 7.73
C ALA A 288 -21.09 -1.51 8.64
N ASN A 289 -19.95 -2.21 8.63
CA ASN A 289 -18.80 -1.82 9.44
C ASN A 289 -18.16 -0.53 8.93
N TRP A 290 -18.08 -0.32 7.60
CA TRP A 290 -17.54 0.92 7.04
C TRP A 290 -18.40 2.13 7.44
N SER A 291 -19.73 2.03 7.32
CA SER A 291 -20.64 3.08 7.78
C SER A 291 -20.50 3.39 9.27
N ALA A 292 -20.23 2.37 10.10
CA ALA A 292 -19.98 2.55 11.52
C ALA A 292 -18.65 3.27 11.78
N VAL A 293 -17.59 2.93 11.03
CA VAL A 293 -16.28 3.61 11.08
C VAL A 293 -16.44 5.09 10.71
N GLN A 294 -17.05 5.37 9.57
CA GLN A 294 -17.28 6.74 9.12
C GLN A 294 -18.02 7.55 10.19
N LYS A 295 -19.12 7.04 10.72
CA LYS A 295 -19.88 7.71 11.78
C LYS A 295 -19.04 7.96 13.03
N THR A 296 -18.29 6.96 13.50
CA THR A 296 -17.50 7.07 14.73
C THR A 296 -16.36 8.09 14.60
N LEU A 297 -15.66 8.11 13.46
CA LEU A 297 -14.48 8.96 13.27
C LEU A 297 -14.80 10.36 12.74
N SER A 298 -15.98 10.57 12.17
CA SER A 298 -16.41 11.91 11.72
C SER A 298 -17.17 12.69 12.80
N GLU A 299 -17.96 12.01 13.65
CA GLU A 299 -18.85 12.65 14.63
C GLU A 299 -18.24 12.79 16.03
N SER A 300 -17.25 11.95 16.37
CA SER A 300 -16.62 11.99 17.69
C SER A 300 -15.21 12.58 17.62
N PHE A 301 -14.86 13.40 18.65
CA PHE A 301 -13.48 13.80 18.87
C PHE A 301 -12.68 12.52 19.15
N ASN A 302 -11.92 12.06 18.18
CA ASN A 302 -10.99 10.94 18.33
C ASN A 302 -9.59 11.55 18.50
N SER A 303 -8.91 11.22 19.60
CA SER A 303 -7.56 11.70 19.89
C SER A 303 -6.48 11.11 18.97
N LEU A 304 -6.79 10.05 18.22
CA LEU A 304 -5.83 9.35 17.37
C LEU A 304 -5.83 9.82 15.92
N GLY A 305 -6.95 10.34 15.44
CA GLY A 305 -7.06 10.78 14.05
C GLY A 305 -8.47 11.17 13.64
N ARG A 306 -8.60 11.64 12.39
CA ARG A 306 -9.87 12.08 11.77
C ARG A 306 -10.05 11.41 10.42
N LEU A 307 -11.26 10.94 10.15
CA LEU A 307 -11.67 10.42 8.85
C LEU A 307 -12.51 11.45 8.11
N GLU A 308 -12.11 11.77 6.88
CA GLU A 308 -12.85 12.57 5.91
C GLU A 308 -13.32 11.68 4.77
N SER A 309 -14.50 11.92 4.22
CA SER A 309 -15.03 11.21 3.05
C SER A 309 -15.66 12.20 2.07
N LYS A 310 -15.56 11.90 0.76
CA LYS A 310 -16.20 12.64 -0.32
C LYS A 310 -17.66 12.26 -0.45
#